data_f59203c47336086c2804d3f5614e4769
#
_entry.id   f59203c47336086c2804d3f5614e4769
#
_cell.length_a   1.000
_cell.length_b   1.000
_cell.length_c   1.000
_cell.angle_alpha   90.00
_cell.angle_beta   90.00
_cell.angle_gamma   90.00
#
_symmetry.space_group_name_H-M   'P 1'
#
loop_
_entity.id
_entity.type
_entity.pdbx_description
1 polymer ?
#
loop_
_entity_poly.entity_id
_entity_poly.type
_entity_poly.pdbx_seq_one_letter_code
_entity_poly.pdbx_strand_id
1 'polypeptide(L)'
;MKKVLIIYYSNNGSTEKMSQKIAMGVKMVDGTEAIIRTLPKISNVQNDEIANNENILYATNNDLYNCDGLIIGSPTHFGNMAAPMKLFLDGTTSEWFNNTLSGKPAGVFTSTSSMHGGQETTLI
;
A
#
# COMPACT_ATOMS: atom_id res chain seq x y z
N MET A 1 5.26 -4.83 20.37
CA MET A 1 4.78 -5.53 19.16
C MET A 1 5.46 -4.97 17.93
N LYS A 2 5.80 -5.85 17.01
CA LYS A 2 6.30 -5.44 15.70
C LYS A 2 5.14 -5.01 14.83
N LYS A 3 5.32 -3.91 14.12
CA LYS A 3 4.28 -3.29 13.29
C LYS A 3 4.53 -3.58 11.82
N VAL A 4 3.62 -4.28 11.17
CA VAL A 4 3.66 -4.50 9.72
C VAL A 4 2.67 -3.52 9.08
N LEU A 5 3.21 -2.58 8.33
CA LEU A 5 2.43 -1.58 7.61
C LEU A 5 2.01 -2.13 6.25
N ILE A 6 0.72 -2.08 5.97
CA ILE A 6 0.15 -2.49 4.69
C ILE A 6 -0.42 -1.26 4.02
N ILE A 7 0.21 -0.83 2.93
CA ILE A 7 -0.27 0.30 2.13
C ILE A 7 -0.84 -0.25 0.83
N TYR A 8 -2.07 0.12 0.52
CA TYR A 8 -2.70 -0.31 -0.72
C TYR A 8 -3.44 0.84 -1.41
N TYR A 9 -3.56 0.72 -2.73
CA TYR A 9 -4.55 1.45 -3.51
C TYR A 9 -5.52 0.45 -4.11
N SER A 10 -6.80 0.76 -4.09
CA SER A 10 -7.83 -0.09 -4.70
C SER A 10 -8.81 0.77 -5.48
N ASN A 11 -9.09 0.37 -6.71
CA ASN A 11 -10.06 1.03 -7.56
C ASN A 11 -11.44 0.36 -7.48
N ASN A 12 -11.47 -0.97 -7.53
CA ASN A 12 -12.69 -1.79 -7.59
C ASN A 12 -12.89 -2.67 -6.35
N GLY A 13 -12.05 -2.56 -5.35
CA GLY A 13 -12.16 -3.32 -4.11
C GLY A 13 -11.39 -4.64 -4.06
N SER A 14 -10.82 -5.12 -5.16
CA SER A 14 -10.07 -6.39 -5.19
C SER A 14 -8.78 -6.30 -4.39
N THR A 15 -7.98 -5.27 -4.62
CA THR A 15 -6.73 -5.04 -3.88
C THR A 15 -7.01 -4.79 -2.41
N GLU A 16 -8.08 -4.08 -2.10
CA GLU A 16 -8.53 -3.86 -0.73
C GLU A 16 -8.83 -5.18 -0.01
N LYS A 17 -9.57 -6.07 -0.65
CA LYS A 17 -9.87 -7.40 -0.08
C LYS A 17 -8.60 -8.20 0.17
N MET A 18 -7.64 -8.13 -0.74
CA MET A 18 -6.33 -8.77 -0.55
C MET A 18 -5.60 -8.19 0.65
N SER A 19 -5.62 -6.87 0.82
CA SER A 19 -4.97 -6.22 1.95
C SER A 19 -5.56 -6.70 3.28
N GLN A 20 -6.87 -6.87 3.34
CA GLN A 20 -7.56 -7.38 4.53
C GLN A 20 -7.14 -8.81 4.84
N LYS A 21 -7.02 -9.67 3.83
CA LYS A 21 -6.56 -11.05 4.01
C LYS A 21 -5.11 -11.12 4.47
N ILE A 22 -4.27 -10.25 3.90
CA ILE A 22 -2.87 -10.15 4.32
C ILE A 22 -2.78 -9.70 5.77
N ALA A 23 -3.60 -8.72 6.18
CA ALA A 23 -3.65 -8.26 7.56
C ALA A 23 -4.06 -9.38 8.51
N MET A 24 -5.00 -10.23 8.12
CA MET A 24 -5.38 -11.40 8.91
C MET A 24 -4.19 -12.35 9.10
N GLY A 25 -3.41 -12.58 8.05
CA GLY A 25 -2.21 -13.40 8.12
C GLY A 25 -1.15 -12.80 9.05
N VAL A 26 -0.94 -11.51 8.99
CA VAL A 26 -0.01 -10.80 9.90
C VAL A 26 -0.44 -10.99 11.35
N LYS A 27 -1.72 -10.85 11.65
CA LYS A 27 -2.24 -11.00 13.01
C LYS A 27 -2.11 -12.42 13.58
N MET A 28 -1.94 -13.41 12.72
CA MET A 28 -1.73 -14.80 13.15
C MET A 28 -0.32 -15.03 13.71
N VAL A 29 0.61 -14.13 13.50
CA VAL A 29 1.95 -14.24 14.05
C VAL A 29 2.00 -13.53 15.40
N ASP A 30 2.36 -14.26 16.44
CA ASP A 30 2.45 -13.71 17.79
C ASP A 30 3.47 -12.56 17.85
N GLY A 31 3.09 -11.48 18.51
CA GLY A 31 3.97 -10.32 18.68
C GLY A 31 3.94 -9.35 17.49
N THR A 32 3.06 -9.55 16.53
CA THR A 32 2.89 -8.62 15.40
C THR A 32 1.52 -7.97 15.38
N GLU A 33 1.45 -6.77 14.84
CA GLU A 33 0.19 -6.11 14.53
C GLU A 33 0.20 -5.60 13.10
N ALA A 34 -0.97 -5.59 12.48
CA ALA A 34 -1.14 -5.06 11.13
C ALA A 34 -1.67 -3.64 11.20
N ILE A 35 -1.03 -2.74 10.47
CA ILE A 35 -1.49 -1.36 10.31
C ILE A 35 -1.83 -1.16 8.84
N ILE A 36 -3.10 -0.94 8.54
CA ILE A 36 -3.58 -0.80 7.17
C ILE A 36 -3.76 0.68 6.85
N ARG A 37 -3.20 1.10 5.71
CA ARG A 37 -3.36 2.45 5.17
C ARG A 37 -3.71 2.36 3.70
N THR A 38 -4.51 3.29 3.23
CA THR A 38 -4.87 3.39 1.81
C THR A 38 -4.33 4.69 1.22
N LEU A 39 -4.54 4.88 -0.07
CA LEU A 39 -4.12 6.08 -0.79
C LEU A 39 -5.33 6.76 -1.43
N PRO A 40 -5.33 8.10 -1.47
CA PRO A 40 -6.42 8.83 -2.09
C PRO A 40 -6.42 8.65 -3.61
N LYS A 41 -7.62 8.65 -4.17
CA LYS A 41 -7.78 8.63 -5.62
C LYS A 41 -7.31 9.96 -6.22
N ILE A 42 -6.55 9.88 -7.29
CA ILE A 42 -6.18 11.06 -8.05
C ILE A 42 -7.38 11.47 -8.90
N SER A 43 -7.87 12.67 -8.71
CA SER A 43 -8.99 13.23 -9.43
C SER A 43 -8.57 14.56 -10.04
N ASN A 44 -9.01 14.83 -11.27
CA ASN A 44 -8.82 16.13 -11.92
C ASN A 44 -9.68 17.23 -11.29
N VAL A 45 -10.61 16.87 -10.44
CA VAL A 45 -11.45 17.78 -9.67
C VAL A 45 -10.94 17.73 -8.25
N GLN A 46 -10.50 18.87 -7.75
CA GLN A 46 -10.14 19.02 -6.35
C GLN A 46 -11.41 18.97 -5.48
N ASN A 47 -11.91 17.78 -5.30
CA ASN A 47 -12.91 17.55 -4.27
C ASN A 47 -12.16 16.99 -3.06
N ASP A 48 -11.95 17.85 -2.10
CA ASP A 48 -11.36 17.51 -0.81
C ASP A 48 -12.27 16.59 0.03
N GLU A 49 -13.38 16.17 -0.52
CA GLU A 49 -14.28 15.26 0.18
C GLU A 49 -13.80 13.85 0.04
N ILE A 50 -13.12 13.47 1.05
CA ILE A 50 -12.66 12.13 1.33
C ILE A 50 -13.86 11.31 1.74
N ALA A 51 -14.53 10.73 0.79
CA ALA A 51 -15.51 9.71 1.09
C ALA A 51 -14.81 8.39 1.32
N ASN A 52 -14.09 8.30 2.40
CA ASN A 52 -13.58 7.02 2.82
C ASN A 52 -14.60 6.40 3.76
N ASN A 53 -15.42 5.52 3.23
CA ASN A 53 -16.51 4.90 3.96
C ASN A 53 -16.06 3.86 4.99
N GLU A 54 -14.75 3.65 5.17
CA GLU A 54 -14.28 2.46 5.86
C GLU A 54 -13.38 2.72 7.06
N ASN A 55 -13.28 3.93 7.56
CA ASN A 55 -12.42 4.26 8.70
C ASN A 55 -10.94 3.89 8.52
N ILE A 56 -10.50 3.72 7.27
CA ILE A 56 -9.09 3.45 6.96
C ILE A 56 -8.41 4.77 6.65
N LEU A 57 -7.36 5.06 7.39
CA LEU A 57 -6.61 6.30 7.23
C LEU A 57 -5.75 6.24 5.97
N TYR A 58 -5.47 7.41 5.39
CA TYR A 58 -4.51 7.53 4.31
C TYR A 58 -3.09 7.36 4.84
N ALA A 59 -2.24 6.73 4.01
CA ALA A 59 -0.83 6.54 4.32
C ALA A 59 -0.10 7.88 4.36
N THR A 60 0.82 8.00 5.31
CA THR A 60 1.71 9.15 5.45
C THR A 60 3.15 8.67 5.50
N ASN A 61 4.09 9.59 5.24
CA ASN A 61 5.51 9.26 5.35
C ASN A 61 5.89 8.86 6.78
N ASN A 62 5.20 9.41 7.78
CA ASN A 62 5.42 9.03 9.16
C ASN A 62 5.08 7.56 9.45
N ASP A 63 4.12 7.01 8.73
CA ASP A 63 3.79 5.57 8.84
C ASP A 63 4.98 4.70 8.43
N LEU A 64 5.74 5.11 7.41
CA LEU A 64 6.96 4.42 6.99
C LEU A 64 8.03 4.43 8.06
N TYR A 65 8.14 5.55 8.76
CA TYR A 65 9.10 5.69 9.85
C TYR A 65 8.77 4.76 11.01
N ASN A 66 7.50 4.63 11.34
CA ASN A 66 7.04 3.90 12.53
C ASN A 66 6.89 2.39 12.33
N CYS A 67 6.94 1.89 11.09
CA CYS A 67 6.75 0.45 10.84
C CYS A 67 8.04 -0.34 11.04
N ASP A 68 7.89 -1.63 11.30
CA ASP A 68 9.00 -2.60 11.37
C ASP A 68 9.11 -3.43 10.09
N GLY A 69 8.03 -3.52 9.32
CA GLY A 69 7.97 -4.19 8.03
C GLY A 69 6.93 -3.52 7.15
N LEU A 70 7.06 -3.65 5.83
CA LEU A 70 6.22 -2.96 4.87
C LEU A 70 5.68 -3.92 3.80
N ILE A 71 4.39 -3.85 3.54
CA ILE A 71 3.75 -4.56 2.43
C ILE A 71 2.99 -3.53 1.60
N ILE A 72 3.25 -3.52 0.29
CA ILE A 72 2.65 -2.55 -0.64
C ILE A 72 1.82 -3.30 -1.68
N GLY A 73 0.60 -2.86 -1.89
CA GLY A 73 -0.29 -3.45 -2.88
C GLY A 73 -0.93 -2.43 -3.82
N SER A 74 -0.98 -2.78 -5.09
CA SER A 74 -1.59 -1.96 -6.13
C SER A 74 -2.25 -2.84 -7.18
N PRO A 75 -3.38 -2.41 -7.77
CA PRO A 75 -3.87 -3.06 -8.97
C PRO A 75 -2.89 -2.84 -10.12
N THR A 76 -2.94 -3.74 -11.09
CA THR A 76 -2.14 -3.61 -12.31
C THR A 76 -2.84 -2.67 -13.29
N HIS A 77 -2.18 -1.57 -13.63
CA HIS A 77 -2.62 -0.61 -14.63
C HIS A 77 -1.61 -0.57 -15.77
N PHE A 78 -1.97 -1.15 -16.91
CA PHE A 78 -1.09 -1.23 -18.09
C PHE A 78 0.30 -1.80 -17.76
N GLY A 79 0.33 -2.85 -16.96
CA GLY A 79 1.57 -3.52 -16.58
C GLY A 79 2.41 -2.80 -15.55
N ASN A 80 1.83 -1.83 -14.84
CA ASN A 80 2.53 -1.05 -13.83
C ASN A 80 1.61 -0.78 -12.64
N MET A 81 2.18 -0.19 -11.58
CA MET A 81 1.38 0.20 -10.42
C MET A 81 0.42 1.35 -10.78
N ALA A 82 -0.66 1.47 -10.03
CA ALA A 82 -1.59 2.59 -10.17
C ALA A 82 -0.91 3.93 -9.83
N ALA A 83 -1.36 4.99 -10.49
CA ALA A 83 -0.78 6.34 -10.32
C ALA A 83 -0.77 6.83 -8.87
N PRO A 84 -1.80 6.60 -8.04
CA PRO A 84 -1.74 6.99 -6.62
C PRO A 84 -0.59 6.34 -5.86
N MET A 85 -0.24 5.10 -6.18
CA MET A 85 0.89 4.41 -5.55
C MET A 85 2.22 5.05 -5.99
N LYS A 86 2.38 5.34 -7.28
CA LYS A 86 3.58 6.00 -7.79
C LYS A 86 3.74 7.39 -7.19
N LEU A 87 2.65 8.14 -7.07
CA LEU A 87 2.66 9.45 -6.45
C LEU A 87 3.13 9.38 -4.99
N PHE A 88 2.64 8.42 -4.25
CA PHE A 88 3.07 8.21 -2.85
C PHE A 88 4.56 7.89 -2.78
N LEU A 89 5.03 6.96 -3.61
CA LEU A 89 6.44 6.57 -3.61
C LEU A 89 7.36 7.72 -4.03
N ASP A 90 6.95 8.51 -4.99
CA ASP A 90 7.73 9.68 -5.42
C ASP A 90 7.84 10.75 -4.31
N GLY A 91 6.92 10.75 -3.37
CA GLY A 91 6.93 11.64 -2.22
C GLY A 91 7.80 11.17 -1.04
N THR A 92 8.56 10.09 -1.21
CA THR A 92 9.36 9.50 -0.11
C THR A 92 10.86 9.82 -0.20
N THR A 93 11.24 10.88 -0.88
CA THR A 93 12.65 11.26 -1.07
C THR A 93 13.38 11.48 0.26
N SER A 94 12.72 12.16 1.19
CA SER A 94 13.24 12.43 2.56
C SER A 94 13.55 11.14 3.31
N GLU A 95 12.64 10.19 3.26
CA GLU A 95 12.78 8.88 3.91
C GLU A 95 13.93 8.09 3.28
N TRP A 96 14.11 8.20 1.96
CA TRP A 96 15.23 7.58 1.27
C TRP A 96 16.57 8.14 1.75
N PHE A 97 16.68 9.46 1.85
CA PHE A 97 17.91 10.10 2.35
C PHE A 97 18.21 9.72 3.80
N ASN A 98 17.20 9.51 4.62
CA ASN A 98 17.34 9.16 6.02
C ASN A 98 17.47 7.65 6.27
N ASN A 99 17.49 6.85 5.21
CA ASN A 99 17.54 5.37 5.31
C ASN A 99 16.42 4.78 6.17
N THR A 100 15.25 5.40 6.14
CA THR A 100 14.11 5.05 7.02
C THR A 100 13.72 3.58 6.89
N LEU A 101 13.74 3.03 5.69
CA LEU A 101 13.33 1.65 5.43
C LEU A 101 14.49 0.65 5.38
N SER A 102 15.74 1.10 5.55
CA SER A 102 16.89 0.21 5.53
C SER A 102 16.78 -0.85 6.62
N GLY A 103 16.95 -2.10 6.23
CA GLY A 103 16.89 -3.24 7.15
C GLY A 103 15.48 -3.69 7.51
N LYS A 104 14.45 -3.03 7.02
CA LYS A 104 13.06 -3.45 7.23
C LYS A 104 12.65 -4.42 6.11
N PRO A 105 12.07 -5.58 6.44
CA PRO A 105 11.56 -6.49 5.40
C PRO A 105 10.39 -5.87 4.65
N ALA A 106 10.29 -6.18 3.37
CA ALA A 106 9.22 -5.68 2.53
C ALA A 106 8.68 -6.76 1.59
N GLY A 107 7.40 -6.63 1.25
CA GLY A 107 6.71 -7.46 0.29
C GLY A 107 5.78 -6.63 -0.57
N VAL A 108 5.38 -7.19 -1.71
CA VAL A 108 4.47 -6.53 -2.63
C VAL A 108 3.39 -7.50 -3.08
N PHE A 109 2.22 -6.96 -3.41
CA PHE A 109 1.12 -7.74 -3.98
C PHE A 109 0.36 -6.93 -5.03
N THR A 110 -0.28 -7.64 -5.93
CA THR A 110 -1.08 -7.02 -7.00
C THR A 110 -2.28 -7.87 -7.36
N SER A 111 -3.22 -7.26 -8.02
CA SER A 111 -4.36 -7.92 -8.64
C SER A 111 -4.58 -7.37 -10.04
N THR A 112 -5.09 -8.21 -10.93
CA THR A 112 -5.43 -7.82 -12.30
C THR A 112 -6.69 -8.55 -12.73
N SER A 113 -7.41 -7.99 -13.69
CA SER A 113 -8.60 -8.61 -14.24
C SER A 113 -8.31 -9.57 -15.38
N SER A 114 -7.07 -9.67 -15.84
CA SER A 114 -6.69 -10.55 -16.96
C SER A 114 -5.63 -11.55 -16.56
N MET A 115 -5.64 -12.71 -17.20
CA MET A 115 -4.64 -13.75 -17.02
C MET A 115 -3.32 -13.28 -17.63
N HIS A 116 -2.22 -13.37 -16.86
CA HIS A 116 -0.90 -12.87 -17.28
C HIS A 116 -0.94 -11.41 -17.74
N GLY A 117 -1.74 -10.58 -17.06
CA GLY A 117 -2.01 -9.20 -17.48
C GLY A 117 -1.07 -8.16 -16.88
N GLY A 118 0.23 -8.47 -16.81
CA GLY A 118 1.23 -7.49 -16.35
C GLY A 118 1.53 -7.52 -14.87
N GLN A 119 1.19 -8.59 -14.17
CA GLN A 119 1.46 -8.71 -12.73
C GLN A 119 2.96 -8.61 -12.43
N GLU A 120 3.78 -9.27 -13.23
CA GLU A 120 5.23 -9.32 -13.04
C GLU A 120 5.85 -7.93 -13.05
N THR A 121 5.48 -7.13 -14.04
CA THR A 121 6.03 -5.78 -14.18
C THR A 121 5.49 -4.82 -13.12
N THR A 122 4.27 -5.05 -12.66
CA THR A 122 3.69 -4.26 -11.56
C THR A 122 4.44 -4.50 -10.24
N LEU A 123 4.84 -5.74 -9.99
CA LEU A 123 5.51 -6.12 -8.74
C LEU A 123 6.98 -5.66 -8.68
N ILE A 124 7.59 -5.41 -9.81
CA ILE A 124 8.98 -4.94 -9.88
C ILE A 124 9.06 -3.45 -9.57
#